data_ec1993522170305a3de58cfca1edd177
#
_entry.id   ec1993522170305a3de58cfca1edd177
#
_cell.length_a   1.000
_cell.length_b   1.000
_cell.length_c   1.000
_cell.angle_alpha   90.00
_cell.angle_beta   90.00
_cell.angle_gamma   90.00
#
_symmetry.space_group_name_H-M   'P 1'
#
loop_
_entity.id
_entity.type
_entity.pdbx_description
1 polymer ?
#
loop_
_entity_poly.entity_id
_entity_poly.type
_entity_poly.pdbx_seq_one_letter_code
_entity_poly.pdbx_strand_id
1 'polypeptide(L)'
;MKPVYIVSWLFALAVSFVSCDDWLDKTPKDRLYPDVYFKTEDELRLFTNQFYNNLVPSAVDIYSESSDLIVKSDLMLEMSGQRIIPDEGNGWNFTALRDINFYLQYSHNCTEVNARNRYDGVARFFRAYFYFEKVKRYGDIPWYDKALDSDDPELYKARDSREFVMQKTLEDLDFAIANLPKTKNAYVLTRWTALALKSRVCLFEGTFRKYHGLEDYEKYLNACVSASETFMNESGYTLYKSGSTPYRDLFASINLQADEVIFGRDYEASLSVLHNVQNYENSTTMGRPGMNKKIVNSYLMADGSRFTDKAGYETMTFDQECQNRDPRLAQTIRTPGYTRIGSTKKEAPNLAYTMTGYHLIKYSMTANYDEYNKSCNDIPLFRTAEVYLNFAEAKAELGTLKQADINKSIKLLRDRVGMTNLDMELANSKPDPYLMSAATGYPNVKGANQGVILEIRRERTIELAMEGFRYYDIMRWKEGKLFENDLLGIYVPGPGTYDLDKDGTDDVCFYVGTKPAGNVPLYLEIGEQIRLSNGESGYIICH
;
A
#
# COMPACT_ATOMS: atom_id res chain seq x y z
N MET A 1 -11.93 -91.79 9.58
CA MET A 1 -11.50 -90.49 10.08
C MET A 1 -12.75 -89.73 10.44
N LYS A 2 -12.81 -89.22 11.67
CA LYS A 2 -14.06 -88.71 12.29
C LYS A 2 -14.58 -87.43 11.71
N PRO A 3 -15.88 -87.25 11.49
CA PRO A 3 -16.48 -86.01 10.87
C PRO A 3 -16.28 -84.72 11.68
N VAL A 4 -15.77 -84.81 12.89
CA VAL A 4 -15.55 -83.69 13.79
C VAL A 4 -14.47 -82.70 13.27
N TYR A 5 -13.47 -83.15 12.54
CA TYR A 5 -12.38 -82.30 12.03
C TYR A 5 -12.79 -81.47 10.81
N ILE A 6 -13.75 -81.93 10.03
CA ILE A 6 -14.24 -81.19 8.85
C ILE A 6 -15.11 -80.01 9.28
N VAL A 7 -15.89 -80.12 10.34
CA VAL A 7 -16.73 -79.03 10.87
C VAL A 7 -15.87 -77.94 11.52
N SER A 8 -14.75 -78.32 12.19
CA SER A 8 -13.83 -77.30 12.77
C SER A 8 -13.07 -76.52 11.71
N TRP A 9 -12.74 -77.09 10.57
CA TRP A 9 -12.11 -76.40 9.45
C TRP A 9 -13.07 -75.46 8.70
N LEU A 10 -14.33 -75.82 8.57
CA LEU A 10 -15.37 -74.98 7.99
C LEU A 10 -15.73 -73.78 8.90
N PHE A 11 -15.67 -73.96 10.23
CA PHE A 11 -15.87 -72.83 11.18
C PHE A 11 -14.69 -71.90 11.23
N ALA A 12 -13.43 -72.40 11.11
CA ALA A 12 -12.23 -71.58 11.02
C ALA A 12 -12.16 -70.76 9.69
N LEU A 13 -12.71 -71.34 8.59
CA LEU A 13 -12.79 -70.62 7.27
C LEU A 13 -13.90 -69.57 7.25
N ALA A 14 -14.99 -69.76 7.99
CA ALA A 14 -16.09 -68.80 8.07
C ALA A 14 -15.77 -67.57 8.95
N VAL A 15 -14.86 -67.67 9.92
CA VAL A 15 -14.42 -66.56 10.77
C VAL A 15 -13.38 -65.68 10.08
N SER A 16 -12.70 -66.19 9.01
CA SER A 16 -11.72 -65.38 8.25
C SER A 16 -12.34 -64.42 7.21
N PHE A 17 -13.67 -64.45 7.04
CA PHE A 17 -14.40 -63.50 6.15
C PHE A 17 -15.16 -62.40 6.91
N VAL A 18 -15.03 -62.29 8.23
CA VAL A 18 -15.44 -61.09 8.91
C VAL A 18 -14.27 -60.07 8.78
N SER A 19 -14.15 -59.56 7.57
CA SER A 19 -13.31 -58.40 7.32
C SER A 19 -13.90 -57.24 8.12
N CYS A 20 -13.12 -56.70 9.06
CA CYS A 20 -13.43 -55.40 9.64
C CYS A 20 -13.23 -54.35 8.57
N ASP A 21 -14.27 -54.03 7.81
CA ASP A 21 -14.27 -52.89 6.86
C ASP A 21 -13.90 -51.58 7.56
N ASP A 22 -14.26 -51.43 8.84
CA ASP A 22 -13.93 -50.24 9.65
C ASP A 22 -12.41 -50.04 9.97
N TRP A 23 -11.55 -51.02 9.69
CA TRP A 23 -10.11 -50.91 9.98
C TRP A 23 -9.28 -50.49 8.75
N LEU A 24 -9.79 -50.71 7.57
CA LEU A 24 -9.18 -50.33 6.29
C LEU A 24 -9.55 -48.90 5.86
N ASP A 25 -10.65 -48.36 6.35
CA ASP A 25 -11.15 -47.02 6.06
C ASP A 25 -10.72 -45.97 7.08
N LYS A 26 -9.65 -46.18 7.82
CA LYS A 26 -9.07 -45.10 8.64
C LYS A 26 -8.44 -44.10 7.72
N THR A 27 -9.20 -43.03 7.46
CA THR A 27 -8.68 -41.84 6.82
C THR A 27 -7.42 -41.34 7.54
N PRO A 28 -6.30 -41.08 6.83
CA PRO A 28 -5.11 -40.52 7.44
C PRO A 28 -5.45 -39.26 8.23
N LYS A 29 -5.04 -39.15 9.48
CA LYS A 29 -5.34 -38.02 10.37
C LYS A 29 -4.60 -36.71 9.99
N ASP A 30 -3.71 -36.80 9.02
CA ASP A 30 -2.87 -35.72 8.49
C ASP A 30 -3.47 -35.02 7.27
N ARG A 31 -4.66 -35.42 6.81
CA ARG A 31 -5.37 -34.76 5.71
C ARG A 31 -6.76 -34.33 6.13
N LEU A 32 -7.14 -33.12 5.70
CA LEU A 32 -8.52 -32.64 5.80
C LEU A 32 -9.38 -33.38 4.77
N TYR A 33 -10.35 -34.17 5.25
CA TYR A 33 -11.34 -34.79 4.41
C TYR A 33 -12.55 -33.86 4.28
N PRO A 34 -12.85 -33.35 3.08
CA PRO A 34 -13.91 -32.39 2.89
C PRO A 34 -15.27 -32.87 3.41
N ASP A 35 -15.59 -34.14 3.26
CA ASP A 35 -16.87 -34.75 3.65
C ASP A 35 -17.15 -34.73 5.15
N VAL A 36 -16.12 -34.59 5.99
CA VAL A 36 -16.24 -34.57 7.43
C VAL A 36 -15.88 -33.23 8.07
N TYR A 37 -15.36 -32.29 7.29
CA TYR A 37 -14.95 -30.96 7.71
C TYR A 37 -15.91 -29.89 7.16
N PHE A 38 -15.76 -28.66 7.59
CA PHE A 38 -16.61 -27.50 7.25
C PHE A 38 -18.06 -27.60 7.73
N LYS A 39 -18.34 -28.28 8.84
CA LYS A 39 -19.69 -28.48 9.38
C LYS A 39 -20.11 -27.41 10.38
N THR A 40 -19.15 -26.76 11.03
CA THR A 40 -19.39 -25.79 12.10
C THR A 40 -18.81 -24.42 11.74
N GLU A 41 -19.34 -23.35 12.36
CA GLU A 41 -18.81 -21.99 12.23
C GLU A 41 -17.32 -21.91 12.59
N ASP A 42 -16.89 -22.63 13.65
CA ASP A 42 -15.50 -22.63 14.07
C ASP A 42 -14.56 -23.25 13.02
N GLU A 43 -14.97 -24.34 12.37
CA GLU A 43 -14.19 -24.94 11.28
C GLU A 43 -14.06 -24.00 10.09
N LEU A 44 -15.14 -23.31 9.71
CA LEU A 44 -15.10 -22.29 8.65
C LEU A 44 -14.14 -21.14 9.02
N ARG A 45 -14.22 -20.66 10.25
CA ARG A 45 -13.36 -19.59 10.78
C ARG A 45 -11.89 -20.01 10.77
N LEU A 46 -11.57 -21.18 11.33
CA LEU A 46 -10.20 -21.68 11.42
C LEU A 46 -9.57 -21.85 10.04
N PHE A 47 -10.33 -22.36 9.07
CA PHE A 47 -9.81 -22.52 7.72
C PHE A 47 -9.62 -21.17 7.02
N THR A 48 -10.55 -20.25 7.12
CA THR A 48 -10.46 -18.93 6.45
C THR A 48 -9.39 -18.03 7.08
N ASN A 49 -8.98 -18.27 8.33
CA ASN A 49 -7.90 -17.51 8.96
C ASN A 49 -6.57 -17.61 8.21
N GLN A 50 -6.29 -18.73 7.52
CA GLN A 50 -5.07 -18.84 6.71
C GLN A 50 -5.01 -17.82 5.56
N PHE A 51 -6.15 -17.36 5.05
CA PHE A 51 -6.18 -16.38 3.95
C PHE A 51 -5.60 -15.03 4.38
N TYR A 52 -5.78 -14.63 5.65
CA TYR A 52 -5.15 -13.43 6.21
C TYR A 52 -3.62 -13.57 6.19
N ASN A 53 -3.08 -14.72 6.57
CA ASN A 53 -1.63 -14.93 6.57
C ASN A 53 -1.04 -14.97 5.16
N ASN A 54 -1.76 -15.57 4.21
CA ASN A 54 -1.23 -15.85 2.87
C ASN A 54 -1.42 -14.68 1.90
N LEU A 55 -2.40 -13.80 2.12
CA LEU A 55 -2.81 -12.79 1.15
C LEU A 55 -2.71 -11.35 1.65
N VAL A 56 -2.72 -11.12 2.96
CA VAL A 56 -2.53 -9.77 3.50
C VAL A 56 -1.06 -9.37 3.37
N PRO A 57 -0.74 -8.22 2.72
CA PRO A 57 0.63 -7.77 2.55
C PRO A 57 1.40 -7.66 3.86
N SER A 58 2.67 -7.96 3.85
CA SER A 58 3.55 -7.72 5.00
C SER A 58 3.89 -6.23 5.11
N ALA A 59 4.43 -5.81 6.27
CA ALA A 59 4.82 -4.42 6.46
C ALA A 59 5.78 -3.94 5.37
N VAL A 60 6.77 -4.76 4.98
CA VAL A 60 7.77 -4.39 3.99
C VAL A 60 7.16 -4.14 2.60
N ASP A 61 6.11 -4.86 2.24
CA ASP A 61 5.41 -4.65 0.96
C ASP A 61 4.71 -3.28 0.90
N ILE A 62 4.48 -2.65 2.05
CA ILE A 62 3.81 -1.36 2.19
C ILE A 62 4.82 -0.23 2.30
N TYR A 63 5.68 -0.24 3.33
CA TYR A 63 6.55 0.91 3.61
C TYR A 63 7.76 1.02 2.69
N SER A 64 8.26 -0.10 2.16
CA SER A 64 9.44 -0.09 1.29
C SER A 64 9.08 0.18 -0.17
N GLU A 65 8.15 1.10 -0.37
CA GLU A 65 7.61 1.46 -1.67
C GLU A 65 8.70 1.73 -2.70
N SER A 66 8.67 0.98 -3.80
CA SER A 66 9.56 1.16 -4.94
C SER A 66 8.84 1.98 -6.01
N SER A 67 9.15 3.28 -6.08
CA SER A 67 8.53 4.23 -7.01
C SER A 67 9.38 5.49 -7.16
N ASP A 68 8.92 6.46 -7.93
CA ASP A 68 9.55 7.77 -8.05
C ASP A 68 9.39 8.65 -6.80
N LEU A 69 8.65 8.19 -5.79
CA LEU A 69 8.41 8.90 -4.54
C LEU A 69 9.57 8.75 -3.56
N ILE A 70 10.06 7.51 -3.40
CA ILE A 70 11.15 7.17 -2.48
C ILE A 70 12.37 6.67 -3.26
N VAL A 71 13.49 7.33 -3.06
CA VAL A 71 14.78 6.98 -3.64
C VAL A 71 15.58 6.17 -2.64
N LYS A 72 16.16 5.06 -3.07
CA LYS A 72 17.01 4.18 -2.26
C LYS A 72 18.18 3.64 -3.08
N SER A 73 19.21 3.10 -2.43
CA SER A 73 20.43 2.63 -3.08
C SER A 73 20.20 1.45 -4.04
N ASP A 74 19.15 0.66 -3.82
CA ASP A 74 18.71 -0.41 -4.71
C ASP A 74 17.44 0.05 -5.46
N LEU A 75 17.65 0.68 -6.61
CA LEU A 75 16.56 1.09 -7.47
C LEU A 75 15.80 -0.11 -8.02
N MET A 76 14.49 0.09 -8.21
CA MET A 76 13.67 -0.87 -8.93
C MET A 76 14.19 -1.02 -10.38
N LEU A 77 14.05 -2.23 -10.94
CA LEU A 77 14.59 -2.57 -12.25
C LEU A 77 14.02 -1.71 -13.39
N GLU A 78 12.78 -1.25 -13.24
CA GLU A 78 12.13 -0.34 -14.18
C GLU A 78 12.85 1.02 -14.27
N MET A 79 13.29 1.55 -13.12
CA MET A 79 13.99 2.85 -13.08
C MET A 79 15.45 2.74 -13.53
N SER A 80 16.09 1.60 -13.29
CA SER A 80 17.45 1.34 -13.77
C SER A 80 17.51 0.89 -15.23
N GLY A 81 16.36 0.69 -15.89
CA GLY A 81 16.30 0.17 -17.26
C GLY A 81 16.72 -1.30 -17.39
N GLN A 82 16.81 -2.03 -16.29
CA GLN A 82 17.30 -3.42 -16.24
C GLN A 82 16.18 -4.45 -16.12
N ARG A 83 14.92 -4.03 -16.22
CA ARG A 83 13.81 -4.96 -16.12
C ARG A 83 13.78 -5.93 -17.28
N ILE A 84 13.84 -7.21 -16.96
CA ILE A 84 13.58 -8.33 -17.87
C ILE A 84 12.31 -9.03 -17.39
N ILE A 85 11.41 -9.36 -18.32
CA ILE A 85 10.26 -10.19 -18.01
C ILE A 85 10.76 -11.65 -17.98
N PRO A 86 10.77 -12.33 -16.83
CA PRO A 86 11.22 -13.70 -16.75
C PRO A 86 10.19 -14.65 -17.37
N ASP A 87 10.67 -15.75 -17.93
CA ASP A 87 9.84 -16.79 -18.52
C ASP A 87 9.05 -17.57 -17.46
N GLU A 88 9.56 -17.64 -16.22
CA GLU A 88 8.98 -18.40 -15.12
C GLU A 88 8.90 -17.57 -13.82
N GLY A 89 8.02 -17.99 -12.91
CA GLY A 89 7.89 -17.40 -11.58
C GLY A 89 7.26 -16.02 -11.56
N ASN A 90 7.98 -15.03 -11.00
CA ASN A 90 7.55 -13.63 -10.92
C ASN A 90 6.13 -13.41 -10.37
N GLY A 91 5.73 -14.21 -9.37
CA GLY A 91 4.41 -14.10 -8.75
C GLY A 91 3.27 -14.81 -9.52
N TRP A 92 3.55 -15.58 -10.58
CA TRP A 92 2.58 -16.45 -11.23
C TRP A 92 2.35 -17.70 -10.37
N ASN A 93 1.64 -17.51 -9.25
CA ASN A 93 1.35 -18.54 -8.26
C ASN A 93 -0.14 -18.46 -7.89
N PHE A 94 -0.79 -19.62 -7.86
CA PHE A 94 -2.24 -19.80 -7.64
C PHE A 94 -2.56 -20.64 -6.41
N THR A 95 -1.57 -20.97 -5.57
CA THR A 95 -1.76 -21.83 -4.39
C THR A 95 -2.82 -21.26 -3.45
N ALA A 96 -2.73 -19.97 -3.09
CA ALA A 96 -3.72 -19.34 -2.23
C ALA A 96 -5.13 -19.34 -2.85
N LEU A 97 -5.22 -19.17 -4.17
CA LEU A 97 -6.51 -19.26 -4.88
C LEU A 97 -7.10 -20.67 -4.81
N ARG A 98 -6.25 -21.71 -4.95
CA ARG A 98 -6.68 -23.09 -4.82
C ARG A 98 -7.30 -23.37 -3.46
N ASP A 99 -6.67 -22.87 -2.38
CA ASP A 99 -7.20 -23.01 -1.02
C ASP A 99 -8.53 -22.29 -0.82
N ILE A 100 -8.68 -21.08 -1.40
CA ILE A 100 -9.94 -20.33 -1.39
C ILE A 100 -11.04 -21.12 -2.12
N ASN A 101 -10.74 -21.61 -3.31
CA ASN A 101 -11.71 -22.35 -4.12
C ASN A 101 -12.06 -23.70 -3.46
N PHE A 102 -11.10 -24.39 -2.85
CA PHE A 102 -11.35 -25.58 -2.05
C PHE A 102 -12.33 -25.29 -0.91
N TYR A 103 -12.10 -24.22 -0.15
CA TYR A 103 -13.03 -23.80 0.89
C TYR A 103 -14.45 -23.54 0.31
N LEU A 104 -14.56 -22.73 -0.73
CA LEU A 104 -15.85 -22.37 -1.33
C LEU A 104 -16.59 -23.59 -1.91
N GLN A 105 -15.86 -24.60 -2.38
CA GLN A 105 -16.43 -25.84 -2.90
C GLN A 105 -17.10 -26.68 -1.80
N TYR A 106 -16.59 -26.64 -0.57
CA TYR A 106 -17.07 -27.48 0.52
C TYR A 106 -17.75 -26.73 1.68
N SER A 107 -17.77 -25.40 1.68
CA SER A 107 -18.42 -24.59 2.73
C SER A 107 -19.90 -24.91 2.90
N HIS A 108 -20.55 -25.46 1.87
CA HIS A 108 -21.96 -25.90 1.88
C HIS A 108 -22.23 -27.02 2.91
N ASN A 109 -21.20 -27.74 3.41
CA ASN A 109 -21.34 -28.72 4.48
C ASN A 109 -21.80 -28.07 5.80
N CYS A 110 -21.55 -26.77 6.00
CA CYS A 110 -22.10 -26.02 7.11
C CYS A 110 -23.57 -25.67 6.82
N THR A 111 -24.47 -26.20 7.62
CA THR A 111 -25.91 -25.96 7.49
C THR A 111 -26.37 -24.62 8.10
N GLU A 112 -25.52 -23.98 8.90
CA GLU A 112 -25.76 -22.65 9.46
C GLU A 112 -25.53 -21.57 8.40
N VAL A 113 -26.60 -21.21 7.70
CA VAL A 113 -26.55 -20.33 6.51
C VAL A 113 -25.88 -18.99 6.81
N ASN A 114 -26.14 -18.38 7.96
CA ASN A 114 -25.55 -17.08 8.30
C ASN A 114 -24.04 -17.17 8.53
N ALA A 115 -23.58 -18.20 9.23
CA ALA A 115 -22.16 -18.47 9.43
C ALA A 115 -21.47 -18.74 8.08
N ARG A 116 -22.04 -19.65 7.28
CA ARG A 116 -21.53 -19.94 5.96
C ARG A 116 -21.42 -18.71 5.08
N ASN A 117 -22.47 -17.91 4.94
CA ASN A 117 -22.45 -16.71 4.11
C ASN A 117 -21.40 -15.69 4.58
N ARG A 118 -21.21 -15.56 5.89
CA ARG A 118 -20.17 -14.70 6.47
C ARG A 118 -18.78 -15.14 6.04
N TYR A 119 -18.43 -16.42 6.20
CA TYR A 119 -17.08 -16.90 5.87
C TYR A 119 -16.88 -17.13 4.36
N ASP A 120 -17.94 -17.41 3.60
CA ASP A 120 -17.91 -17.32 2.14
C ASP A 120 -17.63 -15.87 1.69
N GLY A 121 -18.15 -14.88 2.41
CA GLY A 121 -17.83 -13.47 2.22
C GLY A 121 -16.34 -13.18 2.44
N VAL A 122 -15.71 -13.78 3.46
CA VAL A 122 -14.25 -13.69 3.67
C VAL A 122 -13.49 -14.32 2.51
N ALA A 123 -13.85 -15.53 2.10
CA ALA A 123 -13.19 -16.25 1.01
C ALA A 123 -13.32 -15.49 -0.33
N ARG A 124 -14.51 -14.98 -0.66
CA ARG A 124 -14.74 -14.20 -1.87
C ARG A 124 -14.04 -12.85 -1.86
N PHE A 125 -13.95 -12.18 -0.70
CA PHE A 125 -13.12 -10.98 -0.56
C PHE A 125 -11.67 -11.28 -0.95
N PHE A 126 -11.09 -12.35 -0.40
CA PHE A 126 -9.70 -12.71 -0.71
C PHE A 126 -9.52 -13.20 -2.14
N ARG A 127 -10.52 -13.84 -2.76
CA ARG A 127 -10.47 -14.18 -4.19
C ARG A 127 -10.48 -12.92 -5.06
N ALA A 128 -11.34 -11.96 -4.74
CA ALA A 128 -11.38 -10.67 -5.42
C ALA A 128 -10.05 -9.91 -5.27
N TYR A 129 -9.49 -9.89 -4.06
CA TYR A 129 -8.18 -9.27 -3.78
C TYR A 129 -7.07 -9.95 -4.58
N PHE A 130 -7.02 -11.28 -4.57
CA PHE A 130 -6.07 -12.07 -5.35
C PHE A 130 -6.13 -11.73 -6.84
N TYR A 131 -7.31 -11.76 -7.44
CA TYR A 131 -7.46 -11.47 -8.86
C TYR A 131 -7.16 -10.02 -9.21
N PHE A 132 -7.52 -9.07 -8.37
CA PHE A 132 -7.14 -7.67 -8.56
C PHE A 132 -5.62 -7.49 -8.59
N GLU A 133 -4.88 -8.09 -7.64
CA GLU A 133 -3.42 -8.05 -7.63
C GLU A 133 -2.81 -8.67 -8.91
N LYS A 134 -3.40 -9.78 -9.41
CA LYS A 134 -2.96 -10.42 -10.64
C LYS A 134 -3.26 -9.58 -11.88
N VAL A 135 -4.47 -9.02 -11.99
CA VAL A 135 -4.85 -8.16 -13.13
C VAL A 135 -3.99 -6.89 -13.20
N LYS A 136 -3.67 -6.28 -12.07
CA LYS A 136 -2.74 -5.14 -12.04
C LYS A 136 -1.39 -5.48 -12.67
N ARG A 137 -0.89 -6.68 -12.45
CA ARG A 137 0.44 -7.12 -12.87
C ARG A 137 0.49 -7.73 -14.26
N TYR A 138 -0.51 -8.54 -14.62
CA TYR A 138 -0.47 -9.40 -15.81
C TYR A 138 -1.50 -9.05 -16.88
N GLY A 139 -2.50 -8.23 -16.55
CA GLY A 139 -3.65 -7.99 -17.43
C GLY A 139 -4.57 -9.21 -17.47
N ASP A 140 -4.69 -9.84 -18.65
CA ASP A 140 -5.46 -11.08 -18.81
C ASP A 140 -4.87 -12.22 -17.96
N ILE A 141 -5.76 -13.00 -17.32
CA ILE A 141 -5.37 -14.09 -16.41
C ILE A 141 -6.45 -15.16 -16.38
N PRO A 142 -6.12 -16.47 -16.28
CA PRO A 142 -7.13 -17.51 -16.19
C PRO A 142 -7.93 -17.39 -14.88
N TRP A 143 -9.26 -17.37 -15.01
CA TRP A 143 -10.18 -17.40 -13.88
C TRP A 143 -10.46 -18.84 -13.47
N TYR A 144 -10.24 -19.15 -12.20
CA TYR A 144 -10.59 -20.43 -11.61
C TYR A 144 -11.52 -20.21 -10.41
N ASP A 145 -12.67 -20.90 -10.41
CA ASP A 145 -13.67 -20.87 -9.33
C ASP A 145 -13.86 -22.24 -8.64
N LYS A 146 -13.03 -23.21 -8.99
CA LYS A 146 -12.93 -24.54 -8.37
C LYS A 146 -11.48 -24.88 -8.01
N ALA A 147 -11.29 -25.78 -7.04
CA ALA A 147 -9.98 -26.34 -6.77
C ALA A 147 -9.64 -27.37 -7.86
N LEU A 148 -8.59 -27.08 -8.64
CA LEU A 148 -8.15 -27.97 -9.72
C LEU A 148 -7.17 -29.03 -9.15
N ASP A 149 -7.27 -30.26 -9.63
CA ASP A 149 -6.30 -31.32 -9.39
C ASP A 149 -5.09 -31.15 -10.34
N SER A 150 -3.97 -31.82 -10.01
CA SER A 150 -2.69 -31.68 -10.73
C SER A 150 -2.74 -32.14 -12.20
N ASP A 151 -3.71 -32.93 -12.56
CA ASP A 151 -3.95 -33.48 -13.90
C ASP A 151 -5.17 -32.84 -14.62
N ASP A 152 -5.81 -31.83 -13.99
CA ASP A 152 -6.95 -31.14 -14.59
C ASP A 152 -6.49 -30.33 -15.84
N PRO A 153 -7.06 -30.61 -17.02
CA PRO A 153 -6.68 -29.91 -18.25
C PRO A 153 -6.93 -28.40 -18.20
N GLU A 154 -7.85 -27.92 -17.34
CA GLU A 154 -8.08 -26.49 -17.15
C GLU A 154 -6.86 -25.73 -16.61
N LEU A 155 -5.88 -26.42 -16.01
CA LEU A 155 -4.62 -25.79 -15.60
C LEU A 155 -3.87 -25.13 -16.78
N TYR A 156 -4.10 -25.62 -17.99
CA TYR A 156 -3.43 -25.17 -19.23
C TYR A 156 -4.33 -24.34 -20.13
N LYS A 157 -5.50 -23.90 -19.64
CA LYS A 157 -6.39 -23.06 -20.45
C LYS A 157 -5.75 -21.70 -20.76
N ALA A 158 -6.20 -21.07 -21.83
CA ALA A 158 -5.83 -19.70 -22.16
C ALA A 158 -6.25 -18.73 -21.06
N ARG A 159 -5.60 -17.57 -21.03
CA ARG A 159 -6.00 -16.48 -20.13
C ARG A 159 -7.40 -15.99 -20.49
N ASP A 160 -8.22 -15.79 -19.48
CA ASP A 160 -9.49 -15.09 -19.63
C ASP A 160 -9.22 -13.58 -19.73
N SER A 161 -10.12 -12.88 -20.44
CA SER A 161 -9.97 -11.45 -20.64
C SER A 161 -10.04 -10.67 -19.32
N ARG A 162 -9.30 -9.56 -19.25
CA ARG A 162 -9.35 -8.60 -18.15
C ARG A 162 -10.79 -8.22 -17.79
N GLU A 163 -11.66 -7.98 -18.80
CA GLU A 163 -13.05 -7.62 -18.59
C GLU A 163 -13.81 -8.71 -17.83
N PHE A 164 -13.69 -9.96 -18.26
CA PHE A 164 -14.34 -11.09 -17.61
C PHE A 164 -13.86 -11.27 -16.16
N VAL A 165 -12.53 -11.23 -15.93
CA VAL A 165 -11.97 -11.38 -14.60
C VAL A 165 -12.40 -10.23 -13.67
N MET A 166 -12.42 -9.00 -14.18
CA MET A 166 -12.87 -7.86 -13.39
C MET A 166 -14.35 -7.91 -13.06
N GLN A 167 -15.19 -8.40 -13.99
CA GLN A 167 -16.60 -8.65 -13.69
C GLN A 167 -16.77 -9.66 -12.55
N LYS A 168 -16.05 -10.79 -12.61
CA LYS A 168 -16.07 -11.80 -11.55
C LYS A 168 -15.55 -11.28 -10.20
N THR A 169 -14.52 -10.44 -10.25
CA THR A 169 -13.99 -9.74 -9.07
C THR A 169 -15.06 -8.86 -8.41
N LEU A 170 -15.85 -8.13 -9.20
CA LEU A 170 -16.93 -7.30 -8.66
C LEU A 170 -18.08 -8.14 -8.09
N GLU A 171 -18.44 -9.25 -8.72
CA GLU A 171 -19.44 -10.20 -8.20
C GLU A 171 -19.03 -10.76 -6.82
N ASP A 172 -17.75 -11.11 -6.64
CA ASP A 172 -17.21 -11.55 -5.35
C ASP A 172 -17.24 -10.45 -4.29
N LEU A 173 -16.89 -9.21 -4.66
CA LEU A 173 -16.94 -8.06 -3.74
C LEU A 173 -18.38 -7.73 -3.34
N ASP A 174 -19.34 -7.80 -4.26
CA ASP A 174 -20.75 -7.55 -3.94
C ASP A 174 -21.32 -8.59 -2.98
N PHE A 175 -20.94 -9.86 -3.14
CA PHE A 175 -21.27 -10.88 -2.15
C PHE A 175 -20.64 -10.60 -0.79
N ALA A 176 -19.36 -10.22 -0.74
CA ALA A 176 -18.67 -9.89 0.50
C ALA A 176 -19.33 -8.68 1.21
N ILE A 177 -19.68 -7.62 0.46
CA ILE A 177 -20.37 -6.44 1.00
C ILE A 177 -21.73 -6.80 1.59
N ALA A 178 -22.45 -7.76 0.99
CA ALA A 178 -23.76 -8.18 1.46
C ALA A 178 -23.70 -9.02 2.76
N ASN A 179 -22.63 -9.82 2.94
CA ASN A 179 -22.58 -10.89 3.94
C ASN A 179 -21.57 -10.67 5.08
N LEU A 180 -20.58 -9.77 4.90
CA LEU A 180 -19.62 -9.46 5.97
C LEU A 180 -20.25 -8.58 7.07
N PRO A 181 -19.76 -8.69 8.33
CA PRO A 181 -20.28 -7.91 9.46
C PRO A 181 -20.17 -6.40 9.23
N LYS A 182 -21.15 -5.66 9.75
CA LYS A 182 -21.14 -4.18 9.78
C LYS A 182 -20.42 -3.60 11.01
N THR A 183 -20.17 -4.41 12.04
CA THR A 183 -19.42 -3.96 13.22
C THR A 183 -17.99 -3.63 12.84
N LYS A 184 -17.52 -2.43 13.18
CA LYS A 184 -16.14 -2.00 12.90
C LYS A 184 -15.14 -2.90 13.60
N ASN A 185 -14.12 -3.32 12.87
CA ASN A 185 -12.98 -4.03 13.42
C ASN A 185 -11.80 -3.88 12.46
N ALA A 186 -10.69 -3.33 12.93
CA ALA A 186 -9.52 -3.07 12.11
C ALA A 186 -8.64 -4.31 11.85
N TYR A 187 -8.92 -5.44 12.48
CA TYR A 187 -8.11 -6.66 12.40
C TYR A 187 -8.79 -7.83 11.68
N VAL A 188 -10.08 -7.72 11.37
CA VAL A 188 -10.82 -8.71 10.61
C VAL A 188 -11.64 -8.04 9.51
N LEU A 189 -11.92 -8.79 8.44
CA LEU A 189 -12.70 -8.28 7.33
C LEU A 189 -14.14 -7.94 7.75
N THR A 190 -14.56 -6.77 7.32
CA THR A 190 -15.91 -6.26 7.53
C THR A 190 -16.51 -5.81 6.20
N ARG A 191 -17.82 -5.53 6.19
CA ARG A 191 -18.49 -4.88 5.05
C ARG A 191 -17.74 -3.62 4.60
N TRP A 192 -17.16 -2.88 5.54
CA TRP A 192 -16.45 -1.64 5.28
C TRP A 192 -15.13 -1.88 4.56
N THR A 193 -14.43 -2.96 4.90
CA THR A 193 -13.22 -3.38 4.18
C THR A 193 -13.55 -3.78 2.74
N ALA A 194 -14.67 -4.49 2.53
CA ALA A 194 -15.10 -4.89 1.19
C ALA A 194 -15.52 -3.68 0.33
N LEU A 195 -16.20 -2.67 0.91
CA LEU A 195 -16.52 -1.41 0.22
C LEU A 195 -15.26 -0.61 -0.11
N ALA A 196 -14.30 -0.53 0.80
CA ALA A 196 -13.03 0.14 0.56
C ALA A 196 -12.22 -0.56 -0.56
N LEU A 197 -12.18 -1.89 -0.57
CA LEU A 197 -11.55 -2.63 -1.66
C LEU A 197 -12.29 -2.43 -2.98
N LYS A 198 -13.63 -2.45 -2.99
CA LYS A 198 -14.40 -2.17 -4.21
C LYS A 198 -14.12 -0.78 -4.76
N SER A 199 -14.04 0.23 -3.89
CA SER A 199 -13.65 1.59 -4.25
C SER A 199 -12.25 1.63 -4.91
N ARG A 200 -11.26 0.96 -4.30
CA ARG A 200 -9.87 0.86 -4.82
C ARG A 200 -9.82 0.16 -6.18
N VAL A 201 -10.45 -1.01 -6.29
CA VAL A 201 -10.52 -1.82 -7.53
C VAL A 201 -11.14 -1.03 -8.66
N CYS A 202 -12.29 -0.40 -8.40
CA CYS A 202 -13.05 0.34 -9.40
C CYS A 202 -12.35 1.64 -9.82
N LEU A 203 -11.67 2.35 -8.90
CA LEU A 203 -10.86 3.50 -9.27
C LEU A 203 -9.70 3.10 -10.18
N PHE A 204 -8.98 2.04 -9.77
CA PHE A 204 -7.85 1.53 -10.55
C PHE A 204 -8.29 1.17 -11.96
N GLU A 205 -9.29 0.30 -12.08
CA GLU A 205 -9.75 -0.19 -13.37
C GLU A 205 -10.33 0.92 -14.25
N GLY A 206 -11.15 1.80 -13.68
CA GLY A 206 -11.75 2.92 -14.42
C GLY A 206 -10.71 3.89 -14.95
N THR A 207 -9.76 4.31 -14.12
CA THR A 207 -8.69 5.22 -14.57
C THR A 207 -7.71 4.52 -15.52
N PHE A 208 -7.33 3.27 -15.25
CA PHE A 208 -6.52 2.49 -16.18
C PHE A 208 -7.15 2.45 -17.57
N ARG A 209 -8.43 2.07 -17.67
CA ARG A 209 -9.16 2.04 -18.93
C ARG A 209 -9.17 3.39 -19.63
N LYS A 210 -9.51 4.45 -18.91
CA LYS A 210 -9.57 5.81 -19.47
C LYS A 210 -8.24 6.24 -20.09
N TYR A 211 -7.14 6.11 -19.36
CA TYR A 211 -5.82 6.58 -19.82
C TYR A 211 -5.15 5.64 -20.83
N HIS A 212 -5.50 4.36 -20.82
CA HIS A 212 -5.00 3.38 -21.79
C HIS A 212 -5.92 3.18 -23.01
N GLY A 213 -7.03 3.91 -23.10
CA GLY A 213 -7.93 3.88 -24.25
C GLY A 213 -8.76 2.61 -24.37
N LEU A 214 -9.11 2.00 -23.24
CA LEU A 214 -10.04 0.87 -23.17
C LEU A 214 -11.47 1.36 -22.93
N GLU A 215 -12.44 0.56 -23.37
CA GLU A 215 -13.88 0.88 -23.24
C GLU A 215 -14.39 0.74 -21.80
N ASP A 216 -15.59 1.25 -21.52
CA ASP A 216 -16.37 1.08 -20.28
C ASP A 216 -15.70 1.65 -19.00
N TYR A 217 -14.82 2.64 -19.12
CA TYR A 217 -14.19 3.24 -17.96
C TYR A 217 -15.20 3.91 -17.00
N GLU A 218 -16.27 4.51 -17.52
CA GLU A 218 -17.33 5.16 -16.75
C GLU A 218 -18.07 4.18 -15.84
N LYS A 219 -18.30 2.93 -16.28
CA LYS A 219 -18.91 1.87 -15.49
C LYS A 219 -18.16 1.66 -14.18
N TYR A 220 -16.83 1.54 -14.26
CA TYR A 220 -15.98 1.33 -13.09
C TYR A 220 -15.86 2.58 -12.22
N LEU A 221 -15.71 3.77 -12.81
CA LEU A 221 -15.66 5.00 -12.03
C LEU A 221 -16.99 5.28 -11.30
N ASN A 222 -18.13 5.02 -11.90
CA ASN A 222 -19.43 5.11 -11.23
C ASN A 222 -19.56 4.09 -10.09
N ALA A 223 -19.07 2.87 -10.27
CA ALA A 223 -19.04 1.86 -9.21
C ALA A 223 -18.11 2.28 -8.05
N CYS A 224 -16.98 2.93 -8.35
CA CYS A 224 -16.12 3.53 -7.34
C CYS A 224 -16.84 4.61 -6.54
N VAL A 225 -17.52 5.54 -7.21
CA VAL A 225 -18.32 6.60 -6.56
C VAL A 225 -19.36 5.98 -5.65
N SER A 226 -20.14 5.01 -6.14
CA SER A 226 -21.21 4.36 -5.36
C SER A 226 -20.69 3.63 -4.12
N ALA A 227 -19.60 2.85 -4.26
CA ALA A 227 -18.99 2.15 -3.13
C ALA A 227 -18.43 3.14 -2.08
N SER A 228 -17.77 4.21 -2.55
CA SER A 228 -17.23 5.25 -1.68
C SER A 228 -18.33 6.03 -0.96
N GLU A 229 -19.41 6.43 -1.64
CA GLU A 229 -20.54 7.14 -1.02
C GLU A 229 -21.25 6.26 0.00
N THR A 230 -21.47 4.98 -0.29
CA THR A 230 -22.04 4.04 0.69
C THR A 230 -21.16 3.94 1.93
N PHE A 231 -19.84 3.82 1.76
CA PHE A 231 -18.90 3.82 2.88
C PHE A 231 -18.97 5.12 3.67
N MET A 232 -18.89 6.27 3.01
CA MET A 232 -18.86 7.59 3.65
C MET A 232 -20.14 7.89 4.44
N ASN A 233 -21.28 7.43 3.94
CA ASN A 233 -22.59 7.71 4.55
C ASN A 233 -22.98 6.73 5.67
N GLU A 234 -22.55 5.46 5.59
CA GLU A 234 -23.07 4.40 6.45
C GLU A 234 -22.05 3.85 7.45
N SER A 235 -20.73 4.00 7.21
CA SER A 235 -19.72 3.30 8.00
C SER A 235 -19.47 3.94 9.38
N GLY A 236 -19.66 5.26 9.48
CA GLY A 236 -19.30 6.03 10.66
C GLY A 236 -17.79 6.13 10.92
N TYR A 237 -16.92 5.74 9.96
CA TYR A 237 -15.50 6.04 10.04
C TYR A 237 -15.25 7.53 9.77
N THR A 238 -14.21 8.07 10.42
CA THR A 238 -13.76 9.46 10.28
C THR A 238 -12.24 9.49 10.12
N LEU A 239 -11.64 10.67 10.06
CA LEU A 239 -10.19 10.79 10.12
C LEU A 239 -9.71 10.85 11.57
N TYR A 240 -8.56 10.26 11.84
CA TYR A 240 -7.86 10.41 13.11
C TYR A 240 -7.32 11.84 13.26
N LYS A 241 -7.64 12.51 14.37
CA LYS A 241 -7.33 13.93 14.59
C LYS A 241 -6.72 14.21 15.96
N SER A 242 -6.39 13.19 16.74
CA SER A 242 -5.83 13.36 18.08
C SER A 242 -4.35 13.73 18.03
N GLY A 243 -3.89 14.47 19.05
CA GLY A 243 -2.49 14.90 19.14
C GLY A 243 -2.15 16.16 18.34
N SER A 244 -0.90 16.57 18.40
CA SER A 244 -0.36 17.71 17.64
C SER A 244 0.13 17.34 16.24
N THR A 245 0.38 16.05 15.99
CA THR A 245 0.88 15.50 14.75
C THR A 245 0.00 14.33 14.26
N PRO A 246 -1.33 14.55 14.06
CA PRO A 246 -2.28 13.47 13.88
C PRO A 246 -2.01 12.61 12.63
N TYR A 247 -1.41 13.16 11.59
CA TYR A 247 -1.02 12.39 10.41
C TYR A 247 0.10 11.39 10.73
N ARG A 248 1.16 11.82 11.44
CA ARG A 248 2.24 10.93 11.87
C ARG A 248 1.78 9.95 12.94
N ASP A 249 1.01 10.43 13.94
CA ASP A 249 0.56 9.63 15.07
C ASP A 249 -0.31 8.44 14.61
N LEU A 250 -0.99 8.56 13.48
CA LEU A 250 -1.73 7.46 12.83
C LEU A 250 -0.83 6.26 12.50
N PHE A 251 0.42 6.49 12.11
CA PHE A 251 1.37 5.46 11.66
C PHE A 251 2.42 5.09 12.71
N ALA A 252 2.71 6.00 13.63
CA ALA A 252 3.69 5.82 14.70
C ALA A 252 3.08 5.34 16.01
N SER A 253 1.87 4.81 15.98
CA SER A 253 1.17 4.20 17.12
C SER A 253 1.33 2.69 17.13
N ILE A 254 1.44 2.07 18.31
CA ILE A 254 1.52 0.61 18.43
C ILE A 254 0.30 -0.06 17.81
N ASN A 255 -0.91 0.39 18.20
CA ASN A 255 -2.17 -0.19 17.71
C ASN A 255 -2.80 0.68 16.62
N LEU A 256 -3.59 0.06 15.74
CA LEU A 256 -4.36 0.75 14.71
C LEU A 256 -5.34 1.76 15.32
N GLN A 257 -5.44 2.93 14.69
CA GLN A 257 -6.38 3.98 15.11
C GLN A 257 -7.77 3.70 14.50
N ALA A 258 -8.65 3.09 15.28
CA ALA A 258 -9.95 2.56 14.85
C ALA A 258 -10.95 3.62 14.31
N ASP A 259 -10.70 4.90 14.55
CA ASP A 259 -11.51 5.98 13.97
C ASP A 259 -11.32 6.06 12.45
N GLU A 260 -10.09 5.86 11.97
CA GLU A 260 -9.73 6.01 10.55
C GLU A 260 -9.37 4.69 9.88
N VAL A 261 -8.67 3.77 10.58
CA VAL A 261 -8.19 2.53 9.99
C VAL A 261 -9.33 1.52 9.86
N ILE A 262 -9.61 1.12 8.63
CA ILE A 262 -10.67 0.16 8.29
C ILE A 262 -10.17 -1.27 8.46
N PHE A 263 -8.92 -1.51 8.03
CA PHE A 263 -8.25 -2.80 8.14
C PHE A 263 -6.74 -2.62 8.07
N GLY A 264 -6.00 -3.35 8.89
CA GLY A 264 -4.55 -3.36 8.90
C GLY A 264 -3.96 -4.67 9.38
N ARG A 265 -2.64 -4.74 9.36
CA ARG A 265 -1.89 -5.91 9.83
C ARG A 265 -1.42 -5.67 11.25
N ASP A 266 -1.72 -6.65 12.10
CA ASP A 266 -1.36 -6.73 13.51
C ASP A 266 0.11 -7.17 13.67
N TYR A 267 0.85 -6.49 14.53
CA TYR A 267 2.22 -6.81 14.92
C TYR A 267 2.33 -6.78 16.44
N GLU A 268 2.86 -7.86 17.04
CA GLU A 268 2.85 -8.04 18.49
C GLU A 268 4.23 -8.48 18.99
N ALA A 269 4.87 -7.64 19.80
CA ALA A 269 6.21 -7.89 20.31
C ALA A 269 6.29 -9.11 21.22
N SER A 270 5.25 -9.36 22.02
CA SER A 270 5.18 -10.51 22.94
C SER A 270 5.13 -11.86 22.19
N LEU A 271 4.65 -11.84 20.94
CA LEU A 271 4.59 -13.01 20.07
C LEU A 271 5.76 -13.06 19.08
N SER A 272 6.71 -12.13 19.14
CA SER A 272 7.80 -11.97 18.18
C SER A 272 7.34 -11.77 16.73
N VAL A 273 6.15 -11.21 16.54
CA VAL A 273 5.62 -10.80 15.23
C VAL A 273 6.04 -9.35 15.00
N LEU A 274 7.17 -9.18 14.33
CA LEU A 274 7.89 -7.90 14.20
C LEU A 274 8.18 -7.56 12.73
N HIS A 275 8.55 -6.30 12.49
CA HIS A 275 8.99 -5.82 11.19
C HIS A 275 10.13 -4.79 11.33
N ASN A 276 10.51 -4.14 10.21
CA ASN A 276 11.72 -3.32 10.14
C ASN A 276 11.47 -1.89 9.67
N VAL A 277 10.24 -1.36 9.75
CA VAL A 277 9.93 -0.05 9.17
C VAL A 277 10.80 1.07 9.78
N GLN A 278 11.02 1.04 11.09
CA GLN A 278 11.81 2.08 11.73
C GLN A 278 13.32 1.91 11.48
N ASN A 279 13.81 0.65 11.37
CA ASN A 279 15.17 0.39 10.91
C ASN A 279 15.34 0.79 9.43
N TYR A 280 14.32 0.62 8.58
CA TYR A 280 14.31 1.13 7.21
C TYR A 280 14.48 2.65 7.14
N GLU A 281 13.82 3.40 8.03
CA GLU A 281 13.94 4.85 8.11
C GLU A 281 15.25 5.32 8.76
N ASN A 282 15.85 4.56 9.69
CA ASN A 282 16.92 5.02 10.58
C ASN A 282 18.20 4.17 10.55
N SER A 283 18.52 3.51 9.42
CA SER A 283 19.79 2.75 9.30
C SER A 283 20.50 2.98 7.97
N THR A 284 21.76 2.58 7.93
CA THR A 284 22.61 2.61 6.72
C THR A 284 22.45 1.34 5.87
N THR A 285 21.78 0.29 6.37
CA THR A 285 21.79 -1.06 5.80
C THR A 285 20.54 -1.44 5.01
N MET A 286 19.49 -0.61 5.08
CA MET A 286 18.21 -0.88 4.42
C MET A 286 17.94 0.06 3.23
N GLY A 287 18.97 0.30 2.40
CA GLY A 287 18.84 1.07 1.17
C GLY A 287 18.88 2.59 1.35
N ARG A 288 19.00 3.12 2.57
CA ARG A 288 19.07 4.55 2.87
C ARG A 288 17.95 5.36 2.20
N PRO A 289 16.67 5.03 2.43
CA PRO A 289 15.56 5.64 1.72
C PRO A 289 15.43 7.14 1.99
N GLY A 290 15.04 7.88 0.97
CA GLY A 290 14.75 9.30 1.09
C GLY A 290 13.68 9.74 0.10
N MET A 291 12.92 10.78 0.44
CA MET A 291 11.93 11.32 -0.47
C MET A 291 12.60 11.98 -1.67
N ASN A 292 12.02 11.85 -2.86
CA ASN A 292 12.51 12.53 -4.05
C ASN A 292 12.17 14.03 -4.00
N LYS A 293 13.12 14.88 -4.38
CA LYS A 293 12.97 16.35 -4.47
C LYS A 293 11.71 16.78 -5.20
N LYS A 294 11.37 16.11 -6.32
CA LYS A 294 10.17 16.47 -7.09
C LYS A 294 8.88 16.33 -6.27
N ILE A 295 8.84 15.34 -5.36
CA ILE A 295 7.70 15.12 -4.48
C ILE A 295 7.69 16.16 -3.36
N VAL A 296 8.84 16.45 -2.75
CA VAL A 296 8.97 17.52 -1.74
C VAL A 296 8.53 18.87 -2.32
N ASN A 297 8.90 19.18 -3.55
CA ASN A 297 8.46 20.39 -4.23
C ASN A 297 6.94 20.43 -4.48
N SER A 298 6.30 19.28 -4.61
CA SER A 298 4.84 19.20 -4.83
C SER A 298 4.01 19.51 -3.58
N TYR A 299 4.58 19.42 -2.37
CA TYR A 299 3.90 19.88 -1.15
C TYR A 299 3.61 21.39 -1.26
N LEU A 300 2.41 21.80 -0.90
CA LEU A 300 2.01 23.20 -0.91
C LEU A 300 2.68 24.00 0.22
N MET A 301 2.53 25.30 0.22
CA MET A 301 2.72 26.15 1.38
C MET A 301 1.56 25.96 2.37
N ALA A 302 1.74 26.33 3.62
CA ALA A 302 0.72 26.20 4.66
C ALA A 302 -0.57 26.98 4.35
N ASP A 303 -0.47 28.07 3.59
CA ASP A 303 -1.59 28.88 3.13
C ASP A 303 -2.31 28.29 1.89
N GLY A 304 -1.83 27.17 1.37
CA GLY A 304 -2.37 26.50 0.18
C GLY A 304 -1.77 26.99 -1.14
N SER A 305 -0.89 27.98 -1.14
CA SER A 305 -0.19 28.42 -2.35
C SER A 305 0.87 27.39 -2.79
N ARG A 306 1.30 27.45 -4.04
CA ARG A 306 2.29 26.53 -4.60
C ARG A 306 3.69 26.94 -4.16
N PHE A 307 4.47 25.97 -3.65
CA PHE A 307 5.86 26.21 -3.33
C PHE A 307 6.69 26.60 -4.57
N THR A 308 6.39 25.96 -5.68
CA THR A 308 7.09 26.14 -6.96
C THR A 308 6.78 27.48 -7.65
N ASP A 309 5.79 28.26 -7.17
CA ASP A 309 5.57 29.64 -7.61
C ASP A 309 6.50 30.64 -6.91
N LYS A 310 7.29 30.23 -5.90
CA LYS A 310 8.26 31.09 -5.23
C LYS A 310 9.49 31.30 -6.11
N ALA A 311 9.91 32.55 -6.26
CA ALA A 311 11.15 32.86 -6.97
C ALA A 311 12.36 32.20 -6.27
N GLY A 312 13.19 31.50 -7.02
CA GLY A 312 14.39 30.85 -6.52
C GLY A 312 14.15 29.56 -5.72
N TYR A 313 12.95 28.97 -5.80
CA TYR A 313 12.67 27.72 -5.06
C TYR A 313 13.65 26.59 -5.39
N GLU A 314 14.21 26.58 -6.60
CA GLU A 314 15.18 25.57 -7.05
C GLU A 314 16.48 25.58 -6.26
N THR A 315 16.89 26.74 -5.75
CA THR A 315 18.17 26.94 -5.06
C THR A 315 18.04 27.20 -3.55
N MET A 316 16.82 27.01 -3.01
CA MET A 316 16.62 27.12 -1.56
C MET A 316 17.37 26.03 -0.83
N THR A 317 18.05 26.42 0.25
CA THR A 317 18.67 25.49 1.19
C THR A 317 17.60 24.69 1.93
N PHE A 318 17.99 23.56 2.52
CA PHE A 318 17.06 22.66 3.19
C PHE A 318 16.18 23.35 4.24
N ASP A 319 16.76 24.21 5.06
CA ASP A 319 16.03 24.97 6.07
C ASP A 319 15.03 25.96 5.44
N GLN A 320 15.40 26.62 4.34
CA GLN A 320 14.53 27.59 3.64
C GLN A 320 13.34 26.90 2.98
N GLU A 321 13.57 25.76 2.31
CA GLU A 321 12.51 25.03 1.63
C GLU A 321 11.51 24.34 2.56
N CYS A 322 11.91 24.09 3.82
CA CYS A 322 11.03 23.50 4.83
C CYS A 322 10.09 24.49 5.51
N GLN A 323 10.30 25.82 5.33
CA GLN A 323 9.53 26.84 6.04
C GLN A 323 8.11 27.00 5.50
N ASN A 324 7.14 27.06 6.42
CA ASN A 324 5.73 27.35 6.12
C ASN A 324 5.13 26.41 5.06
N ARG A 325 5.49 25.14 5.09
CA ARG A 325 4.96 24.12 4.17
C ARG A 325 3.72 23.42 4.74
N ASP A 326 3.02 22.69 3.87
CA ASP A 326 2.01 21.72 4.28
C ASP A 326 2.52 20.93 5.50
N PRO A 327 1.80 20.93 6.63
CA PRO A 327 2.27 20.29 7.87
C PRO A 327 2.57 18.81 7.74
N ARG A 328 2.04 18.12 6.71
CA ARG A 328 2.35 16.71 6.44
C ARG A 328 3.80 16.52 5.99
N LEU A 329 4.46 17.53 5.43
CA LEU A 329 5.88 17.44 5.11
C LEU A 329 6.71 17.14 6.37
N ALA A 330 6.52 17.93 7.44
CA ALA A 330 7.19 17.74 8.73
C ALA A 330 6.74 16.48 9.49
N GLN A 331 5.68 15.81 9.03
CA GLN A 331 5.19 14.55 9.57
C GLN A 331 5.60 13.34 8.70
N THR A 332 6.30 13.59 7.60
CA THR A 332 6.81 12.55 6.69
C THR A 332 8.32 12.50 6.65
N ILE A 333 8.99 13.66 6.71
CA ILE A 333 10.46 13.79 6.75
C ILE A 333 10.91 14.60 7.96
N ARG A 334 12.18 14.42 8.39
CA ARG A 334 12.80 15.30 9.39
C ARG A 334 12.97 16.69 8.79
N THR A 335 12.27 17.67 9.36
CA THR A 335 12.44 19.09 9.05
C THR A 335 13.11 19.81 10.23
N PRO A 336 13.60 21.04 10.07
CA PRO A 336 14.10 21.82 11.21
C PRO A 336 13.13 21.84 12.39
N GLY A 337 13.64 21.54 13.58
CA GLY A 337 12.84 21.45 14.80
C GLY A 337 12.22 20.07 15.08
N TYR A 338 12.48 19.05 14.25
CA TYR A 338 12.03 17.69 14.52
C TYR A 338 12.53 17.15 15.86
N THR A 339 11.63 16.49 16.59
CA THR A 339 11.98 15.72 17.79
C THR A 339 11.42 14.29 17.65
N ARG A 340 12.16 13.33 18.17
CA ARG A 340 11.71 11.96 18.27
C ARG A 340 10.53 11.84 19.26
N ILE A 341 9.58 10.96 19.03
CA ILE A 341 8.53 10.64 20.02
C ILE A 341 9.20 10.23 21.35
N GLY A 342 8.79 10.85 22.44
CA GLY A 342 9.37 10.64 23.78
C GLY A 342 10.69 11.38 24.04
N SER A 343 11.11 12.29 23.15
CA SER A 343 12.32 13.11 23.31
C SER A 343 12.01 14.58 23.07
N THR A 344 12.77 15.46 23.74
CA THR A 344 12.77 16.91 23.50
C THR A 344 14.01 17.36 22.71
N LYS A 345 14.95 16.43 22.45
CA LYS A 345 16.15 16.72 21.67
C LYS A 345 15.77 16.90 20.20
N LYS A 346 16.20 18.00 19.61
CA LYS A 346 16.11 18.21 18.17
C LYS A 346 17.07 17.26 17.44
N GLU A 347 16.65 16.76 16.29
CA GLU A 347 17.44 15.86 15.46
C GLU A 347 17.39 16.35 14.01
N ALA A 348 18.53 16.69 13.45
CA ALA A 348 18.69 17.00 12.04
C ALA A 348 18.47 15.76 11.14
N PRO A 349 18.18 15.96 9.83
CA PRO A 349 18.25 14.86 8.88
C PRO A 349 19.65 14.23 8.88
N ASN A 350 19.72 12.92 9.04
CA ASN A 350 20.99 12.20 8.97
C ASN A 350 21.24 11.70 7.54
N LEU A 351 22.15 12.33 6.81
CA LEU A 351 22.47 11.99 5.43
C LEU A 351 23.16 10.61 5.30
N ALA A 352 23.62 10.01 6.39
CA ALA A 352 24.05 8.62 6.38
C ALA A 352 22.88 7.63 6.21
N TYR A 353 21.68 8.02 6.59
CA TYR A 353 20.46 7.18 6.54
C TYR A 353 19.57 7.47 5.32
N THR A 354 19.90 8.46 4.50
CA THR A 354 19.10 8.84 3.33
C THR A 354 19.98 9.16 2.13
N MET A 355 19.57 8.75 0.94
CA MET A 355 20.26 9.09 -0.31
C MET A 355 20.02 10.54 -0.72
N THR A 356 18.86 11.10 -0.37
CA THR A 356 18.39 12.40 -0.87
C THR A 356 18.60 13.56 0.11
N GLY A 357 18.86 13.27 1.36
CA GLY A 357 18.83 14.27 2.45
C GLY A 357 17.44 14.47 3.06
N TYR A 358 16.37 14.00 2.41
CA TYR A 358 15.01 14.01 2.96
C TYR A 358 14.75 12.76 3.79
N HIS A 359 15.19 12.78 5.04
CA HIS A 359 15.16 11.64 5.96
C HIS A 359 13.73 11.33 6.41
N LEU A 360 13.25 10.12 6.14
CA LEU A 360 11.88 9.66 6.42
C LEU A 360 11.63 9.44 7.91
N ILE A 361 10.40 9.72 8.36
CA ILE A 361 9.98 9.54 9.76
C ILE A 361 8.53 9.12 9.94
N LYS A 362 7.81 8.85 8.87
CA LYS A 362 6.35 8.63 8.92
C LYS A 362 5.95 7.55 9.93
N TYR A 363 6.75 6.48 10.04
CA TYR A 363 6.50 5.35 10.95
C TYR A 363 7.38 5.37 12.20
N SER A 364 8.24 6.39 12.36
CA SER A 364 9.19 6.43 13.46
C SER A 364 8.54 6.73 14.80
N MET A 365 8.59 5.76 15.72
CA MET A 365 8.22 5.84 17.12
C MET A 365 9.41 6.34 17.99
N THR A 366 9.58 5.83 19.20
CA THR A 366 10.76 6.07 20.04
C THR A 366 12.00 5.37 19.48
N ALA A 367 13.20 5.81 19.87
CA ALA A 367 14.46 5.24 19.40
C ALA A 367 14.67 3.75 19.76
N ASN A 368 13.89 3.20 20.69
CA ASN A 368 13.97 1.79 21.07
C ASN A 368 13.64 0.81 19.94
N TYR A 369 13.02 1.30 18.87
CA TYR A 369 12.59 0.50 17.73
C TYR A 369 13.48 0.68 16.49
N ASP A 370 14.59 1.43 16.57
CA ASP A 370 15.48 1.70 15.42
C ASP A 370 16.25 0.46 14.94
N GLU A 371 16.50 -0.51 15.84
CA GLU A 371 17.25 -1.72 15.49
C GLU A 371 16.44 -2.68 14.63
N TYR A 372 17.17 -3.58 13.95
CA TYR A 372 16.59 -4.64 13.13
C TYR A 372 15.65 -5.55 13.96
N ASN A 373 14.48 -5.87 13.41
CA ASN A 373 13.44 -6.69 14.07
C ASN A 373 13.01 -6.14 15.45
N LYS A 374 12.75 -4.83 15.52
CA LYS A 374 12.22 -4.19 16.73
C LYS A 374 10.87 -3.48 16.51
N SER A 375 10.54 -3.11 15.29
CA SER A 375 9.27 -2.43 15.04
C SER A 375 8.07 -3.38 15.26
N CYS A 376 7.08 -2.90 15.98
CA CYS A 376 5.85 -3.63 16.31
C CYS A 376 4.60 -2.75 16.23
N ASN A 377 4.70 -1.58 15.59
CA ASN A 377 3.53 -0.78 15.27
C ASN A 377 2.73 -1.46 14.17
N ASP A 378 1.42 -1.48 14.33
CA ASP A 378 0.51 -2.05 13.32
C ASP A 378 0.55 -1.23 12.02
N ILE A 379 0.34 -1.91 10.90
CA ILE A 379 0.41 -1.28 9.57
C ILE A 379 -0.99 -1.14 8.97
N PRO A 380 -1.49 0.10 8.77
CA PRO A 380 -2.73 0.35 8.05
C PRO A 380 -2.65 -0.12 6.59
N LEU A 381 -3.70 -0.83 6.11
CA LEU A 381 -3.83 -1.30 4.73
C LEU A 381 -5.01 -0.68 4.00
N PHE A 382 -6.08 -0.41 4.74
CA PHE A 382 -7.26 0.31 4.27
C PHE A 382 -7.62 1.37 5.31
N ARG A 383 -7.76 2.60 4.88
CA ARG A 383 -8.14 3.72 5.74
C ARG A 383 -9.06 4.71 5.03
N THR A 384 -9.81 5.44 5.83
CA THR A 384 -10.86 6.37 5.37
C THR A 384 -10.34 7.42 4.37
N ALA A 385 -9.11 7.91 4.58
CA ALA A 385 -8.52 8.90 3.69
C ALA A 385 -8.41 8.41 2.24
N GLU A 386 -8.08 7.13 2.02
CA GLU A 386 -8.05 6.55 0.67
C GLU A 386 -9.43 6.57 0.02
N VAL A 387 -10.48 6.22 0.77
CA VAL A 387 -11.86 6.22 0.24
C VAL A 387 -12.30 7.64 -0.17
N TYR A 388 -11.93 8.66 0.62
CA TYR A 388 -12.19 10.06 0.28
C TYR A 388 -11.48 10.48 -1.00
N LEU A 389 -10.23 10.08 -1.16
CA LEU A 389 -9.43 10.36 -2.36
C LEU A 389 -9.98 9.62 -3.58
N ASN A 390 -10.35 8.35 -3.42
CA ASN A 390 -10.94 7.55 -4.49
C ASN A 390 -12.26 8.17 -4.99
N PHE A 391 -13.10 8.60 -4.07
CA PHE A 391 -14.36 9.30 -4.39
C PHE A 391 -14.12 10.57 -5.20
N ALA A 392 -13.23 11.45 -4.71
CA ALA A 392 -12.95 12.72 -5.36
C ALA A 392 -12.34 12.53 -6.76
N GLU A 393 -11.38 11.60 -6.88
CA GLU A 393 -10.72 11.30 -8.15
C GLU A 393 -11.70 10.72 -9.16
N ALA A 394 -12.51 9.73 -8.77
CA ALA A 394 -13.49 9.12 -9.68
C ALA A 394 -14.50 10.14 -10.22
N LYS A 395 -15.00 11.03 -9.37
CA LYS A 395 -15.91 12.10 -9.80
C LYS A 395 -15.24 13.14 -10.71
N ALA A 396 -13.98 13.49 -10.44
CA ALA A 396 -13.20 14.40 -11.28
C ALA A 396 -12.96 13.78 -12.66
N GLU A 397 -12.59 12.52 -12.71
CA GLU A 397 -12.34 11.78 -13.95
C GLU A 397 -13.62 11.56 -14.79
N LEU A 398 -14.80 11.45 -14.14
CA LEU A 398 -16.12 11.42 -14.78
C LEU A 398 -16.61 12.82 -15.24
N GLY A 399 -15.97 13.89 -14.79
CA GLY A 399 -16.45 15.27 -15.05
C GLY A 399 -17.69 15.66 -14.22
N THR A 400 -17.99 14.94 -13.14
CA THR A 400 -19.18 15.15 -12.29
C THR A 400 -18.85 15.75 -10.92
N LEU A 401 -17.57 16.02 -10.64
CA LEU A 401 -17.13 16.60 -9.38
C LEU A 401 -17.70 18.00 -9.18
N LYS A 402 -18.10 18.29 -7.94
CA LYS A 402 -18.56 19.61 -7.50
C LYS A 402 -17.77 20.06 -6.27
N GLN A 403 -17.73 21.36 -5.99
CA GLN A 403 -17.09 21.87 -4.77
C GLN A 403 -17.63 21.21 -3.49
N ALA A 404 -18.92 20.90 -3.44
CA ALA A 404 -19.54 20.18 -2.33
C ALA A 404 -18.96 18.76 -2.13
N ASP A 405 -18.51 18.11 -3.20
CA ASP A 405 -17.85 16.79 -3.13
C ASP A 405 -16.45 16.91 -2.55
N ILE A 406 -15.71 17.94 -2.95
CA ILE A 406 -14.39 18.29 -2.36
C ILE A 406 -14.56 18.57 -0.86
N ASN A 407 -15.62 19.29 -0.48
CA ASN A 407 -15.86 19.65 0.92
C ASN A 407 -16.14 18.44 1.83
N LYS A 408 -16.70 17.35 1.30
CA LYS A 408 -16.94 16.10 2.06
C LYS A 408 -15.81 15.05 1.90
N SER A 409 -14.70 15.39 1.24
CA SER A 409 -13.58 14.49 0.98
C SER A 409 -12.22 15.20 1.21
N ILE A 410 -11.66 15.86 0.20
CA ILE A 410 -10.34 16.52 0.25
C ILE A 410 -10.24 17.54 1.39
N LYS A 411 -11.29 18.32 1.60
CA LYS A 411 -11.32 19.31 2.70
C LYS A 411 -11.05 18.65 4.06
N LEU A 412 -11.61 17.46 4.30
CA LEU A 412 -11.45 16.78 5.58
C LEU A 412 -10.00 16.37 5.83
N LEU A 413 -9.26 15.96 4.78
CA LEU A 413 -7.83 15.65 4.85
C LEU A 413 -7.02 16.91 5.18
N ARG A 414 -7.31 18.02 4.50
CA ARG A 414 -6.63 19.30 4.72
C ARG A 414 -6.95 19.91 6.08
N ASP A 415 -8.22 19.85 6.51
CA ASP A 415 -8.65 20.32 7.85
C ASP A 415 -7.91 19.60 8.98
N ARG A 416 -7.61 18.29 8.84
CA ARG A 416 -6.85 17.54 9.84
C ARG A 416 -5.50 18.16 10.18
N VAL A 417 -4.88 18.80 9.21
CA VAL A 417 -3.54 19.42 9.34
C VAL A 417 -3.57 20.94 9.23
N GLY A 418 -4.76 21.55 9.23
CA GLY A 418 -4.90 23.02 9.20
C GLY A 418 -4.63 23.67 7.86
N MET A 419 -4.72 22.93 6.76
CA MET A 419 -4.53 23.45 5.40
C MET A 419 -5.80 24.07 4.81
N THR A 420 -5.62 25.07 3.96
CA THR A 420 -6.72 25.67 3.19
C THR A 420 -7.37 24.65 2.26
N ASN A 421 -8.72 24.71 2.13
CA ASN A 421 -9.46 23.82 1.23
C ASN A 421 -9.05 24.00 -0.24
N LEU A 422 -9.22 22.93 -1.02
CA LEU A 422 -9.07 22.97 -2.48
C LEU A 422 -10.27 23.73 -3.10
N ASP A 423 -9.96 24.79 -3.86
CA ASP A 423 -10.91 25.51 -4.69
C ASP A 423 -10.86 24.96 -6.11
N MET A 424 -11.95 24.35 -6.55
CA MET A 424 -12.04 23.67 -7.85
C MET A 424 -11.99 24.66 -9.01
N GLU A 425 -12.65 25.81 -8.88
CA GLU A 425 -12.69 26.83 -9.93
C GLU A 425 -11.30 27.45 -10.13
N LEU A 426 -10.64 27.81 -9.03
CA LEU A 426 -9.28 28.32 -9.06
C LEU A 426 -8.30 27.31 -9.65
N ALA A 427 -8.38 26.05 -9.24
CA ALA A 427 -7.52 24.97 -9.75
C ALA A 427 -7.67 24.80 -11.26
N ASN A 428 -8.92 24.78 -11.77
CA ASN A 428 -9.18 24.62 -13.20
C ASN A 428 -8.85 25.87 -14.03
N SER A 429 -9.01 27.07 -13.47
CA SER A 429 -8.65 28.32 -14.16
C SER A 429 -7.14 28.54 -14.27
N LYS A 430 -6.37 27.97 -13.33
CA LYS A 430 -4.91 28.08 -13.27
C LYS A 430 -4.28 26.72 -12.94
N PRO A 431 -4.29 25.75 -13.88
CA PRO A 431 -3.63 24.47 -13.65
C PRO A 431 -2.15 24.65 -13.31
N ASP A 432 -1.63 23.81 -12.42
CA ASP A 432 -0.26 23.92 -11.93
C ASP A 432 0.76 23.52 -13.01
N PRO A 433 1.63 24.46 -13.48
CA PRO A 433 2.64 24.15 -14.50
C PRO A 433 3.63 23.06 -14.07
N TYR A 434 3.96 23.00 -12.77
CA TYR A 434 4.84 21.98 -12.23
C TYR A 434 4.23 20.56 -12.35
N LEU A 435 2.94 20.43 -12.06
CA LEU A 435 2.22 19.17 -12.20
C LEU A 435 1.82 18.84 -13.66
N MET A 436 1.83 19.81 -14.55
CA MET A 436 1.60 19.59 -16.00
C MET A 436 2.86 19.13 -16.73
N SER A 437 4.03 19.35 -16.15
CA SER A 437 5.32 19.05 -16.76
C SER A 437 5.58 17.55 -16.84
N ALA A 438 6.15 17.09 -17.95
CA ALA A 438 6.59 15.70 -18.11
C ALA A 438 7.76 15.33 -17.18
N ALA A 439 8.56 16.33 -16.75
CA ALA A 439 9.69 16.12 -15.85
C ALA A 439 9.26 15.95 -14.39
N THR A 440 8.13 16.55 -13.98
CA THR A 440 7.79 16.66 -12.56
C THR A 440 6.37 16.21 -12.20
N GLY A 441 5.50 16.01 -13.19
CA GLY A 441 4.07 15.82 -12.94
C GLY A 441 3.39 14.85 -13.91
N TYR A 442 2.18 15.22 -14.34
CA TYR A 442 1.23 14.32 -15.00
C TYR A 442 0.76 14.91 -16.36
N PRO A 443 1.60 14.87 -17.40
CA PRO A 443 1.32 15.50 -18.68
C PRO A 443 0.12 14.88 -19.44
N ASN A 444 -0.32 13.68 -19.05
CA ASN A 444 -1.46 13.01 -19.68
C ASN A 444 -2.82 13.53 -19.20
N VAL A 445 -2.89 14.31 -18.13
CA VAL A 445 -4.13 14.96 -17.69
C VAL A 445 -4.51 16.09 -18.65
N LYS A 446 -5.69 16.02 -19.24
CA LYS A 446 -6.21 16.99 -20.21
C LYS A 446 -7.69 17.30 -19.96
N GLY A 447 -8.17 18.38 -20.56
CA GLY A 447 -9.59 18.77 -20.56
C GLY A 447 -9.97 19.78 -19.50
N ALA A 448 -11.27 20.04 -19.36
CA ALA A 448 -11.80 21.11 -18.52
C ALA A 448 -11.52 20.94 -17.02
N ASN A 449 -11.36 19.71 -16.56
CA ASN A 449 -11.05 19.38 -15.16
C ASN A 449 -9.55 19.14 -14.90
N GLN A 450 -8.68 19.55 -15.84
CA GLN A 450 -7.24 19.29 -15.73
C GLN A 450 -6.68 19.77 -14.38
N GLY A 451 -6.97 21.01 -14.01
CA GLY A 451 -6.42 21.59 -12.78
C GLY A 451 -6.83 20.86 -11.52
N VAL A 452 -8.11 20.55 -11.36
CA VAL A 452 -8.60 19.84 -10.17
C VAL A 452 -8.12 18.38 -10.13
N ILE A 453 -7.98 17.70 -11.26
CA ILE A 453 -7.42 16.35 -11.32
C ILE A 453 -5.95 16.36 -10.87
N LEU A 454 -5.16 17.34 -11.34
CA LEU A 454 -3.77 17.50 -10.91
C LEU A 454 -3.66 17.74 -9.40
N GLU A 455 -4.52 18.58 -8.83
CA GLU A 455 -4.55 18.83 -7.39
C GLU A 455 -4.97 17.58 -6.58
N ILE A 456 -5.92 16.78 -7.06
CA ILE A 456 -6.32 15.52 -6.43
C ILE A 456 -5.17 14.51 -6.47
N ARG A 457 -4.42 14.42 -7.59
CA ARG A 457 -3.24 13.56 -7.68
C ARG A 457 -2.12 14.01 -6.74
N ARG A 458 -1.92 15.34 -6.58
CA ARG A 458 -1.04 15.90 -5.54
C ARG A 458 -1.47 15.46 -4.15
N GLU A 459 -2.72 15.70 -3.82
CA GLU A 459 -3.28 15.37 -2.50
C GLU A 459 -3.11 13.88 -2.20
N ARG A 460 -3.41 13.01 -3.18
CA ARG A 460 -3.24 11.58 -3.09
C ARG A 460 -1.78 11.16 -2.88
N THR A 461 -0.85 11.77 -3.63
CA THR A 461 0.58 11.47 -3.52
C THR A 461 1.13 11.84 -2.15
N ILE A 462 0.72 12.99 -1.59
CA ILE A 462 1.13 13.47 -0.28
C ILE A 462 0.51 12.61 0.84
N GLU A 463 -0.80 12.42 0.75
CA GLU A 463 -1.58 11.74 1.79
C GLU A 463 -1.19 10.26 1.93
N LEU A 464 -1.03 9.55 0.81
CA LEU A 464 -0.76 8.12 0.77
C LEU A 464 0.72 7.76 0.58
N ALA A 465 1.64 8.72 0.79
CA ALA A 465 3.08 8.48 0.68
C ALA A 465 3.52 7.31 1.59
N MET A 466 4.35 6.40 1.08
CA MET A 466 4.84 5.19 1.79
C MET A 466 3.75 4.20 2.22
N GLU A 467 2.63 4.14 1.49
CA GLU A 467 1.54 3.18 1.75
C GLU A 467 1.32 2.20 0.59
N GLY A 468 2.29 2.08 -0.34
CA GLY A 468 2.29 1.09 -1.42
C GLY A 468 1.40 1.43 -2.62
N PHE A 469 0.97 2.68 -2.79
CA PHE A 469 0.05 3.07 -3.87
C PHE A 469 0.74 3.62 -5.11
N ARG A 470 1.86 4.33 -4.95
CA ARG A 470 2.43 5.21 -5.97
C ARG A 470 2.73 4.51 -7.29
N TYR A 471 3.35 3.33 -7.26
CA TYR A 471 3.68 2.58 -8.47
C TYR A 471 2.46 2.34 -9.35
N TYR A 472 1.40 1.81 -8.75
CA TYR A 472 0.17 1.49 -9.47
C TYR A 472 -0.66 2.73 -9.82
N ASP A 473 -0.56 3.81 -9.08
CA ASP A 473 -1.12 5.11 -9.45
C ASP A 473 -0.48 5.64 -10.75
N ILE A 474 0.85 5.58 -10.85
CA ILE A 474 1.58 5.94 -12.07
C ILE A 474 1.19 5.06 -13.26
N MET A 475 1.04 3.74 -13.04
CA MET A 475 0.65 2.80 -14.09
C MET A 475 -0.78 3.07 -14.58
N ARG A 476 -1.76 3.21 -13.68
CA ARG A 476 -3.16 3.47 -14.06
C ARG A 476 -3.35 4.84 -14.74
N TRP A 477 -2.54 5.83 -14.40
CA TRP A 477 -2.54 7.15 -15.05
C TRP A 477 -1.74 7.20 -16.36
N LYS A 478 -1.05 6.11 -16.73
CA LYS A 478 -0.16 6.02 -17.90
C LYS A 478 1.00 7.04 -17.85
N GLU A 479 1.53 7.27 -16.65
CA GLU A 479 2.61 8.24 -16.40
C GLU A 479 3.96 7.54 -16.14
N GLY A 480 4.19 6.34 -16.69
CA GLY A 480 5.40 5.52 -16.47
C GLY A 480 6.71 6.23 -16.87
N LYS A 481 6.66 7.22 -17.77
CA LYS A 481 7.82 8.05 -18.12
C LYS A 481 8.38 8.86 -16.95
N LEU A 482 7.64 9.01 -15.86
CA LEU A 482 8.16 9.61 -14.62
C LEU A 482 9.35 8.85 -14.05
N PHE A 483 9.49 7.56 -14.37
CA PHE A 483 10.64 6.74 -13.93
C PHE A 483 11.94 7.01 -14.73
N GLU A 484 11.87 7.73 -15.85
CA GLU A 484 13.02 8.12 -16.65
C GLU A 484 13.67 9.43 -16.18
N ASN A 485 13.02 10.16 -15.26
CA ASN A 485 13.48 11.45 -14.77
C ASN A 485 14.53 11.30 -13.66
N ASP A 486 15.37 12.32 -13.51
CA ASP A 486 16.40 12.39 -12.48
C ASP A 486 15.80 12.22 -11.07
N LEU A 487 16.51 11.48 -10.24
CA LEU A 487 16.24 11.31 -8.84
C LEU A 487 17.10 12.26 -8.02
N LEU A 488 16.48 13.27 -7.46
CA LEU A 488 17.19 14.39 -6.84
C LEU A 488 16.92 14.48 -5.34
N GLY A 489 17.95 14.92 -4.60
CA GLY A 489 17.90 15.25 -3.19
C GLY A 489 17.92 16.75 -2.92
N ILE A 490 18.29 17.13 -1.70
CA ILE A 490 18.42 18.54 -1.25
C ILE A 490 19.38 19.31 -2.16
N TYR A 491 19.19 20.63 -2.18
CA TYR A 491 20.15 21.54 -2.81
C TYR A 491 21.32 21.84 -1.87
N VAL A 492 22.54 21.70 -2.38
CA VAL A 492 23.79 22.01 -1.68
C VAL A 492 24.47 23.20 -2.38
N PRO A 493 24.63 24.34 -1.72
CA PRO A 493 25.24 25.54 -2.33
C PRO A 493 26.69 25.35 -2.76
N GLY A 494 27.41 24.42 -2.12
CA GLY A 494 28.82 24.15 -2.40
C GLY A 494 29.56 23.48 -1.23
N PRO A 495 30.89 23.33 -1.31
CA PRO A 495 31.69 22.88 -0.17
C PRO A 495 31.52 23.80 1.04
N GLY A 496 31.41 23.20 2.24
CA GLY A 496 31.22 23.94 3.50
C GLY A 496 30.51 23.11 4.56
N THR A 497 30.34 23.68 5.74
CA THR A 497 29.57 23.08 6.84
C THR A 497 28.16 23.66 6.90
N TYR A 498 27.19 22.80 7.23
CA TYR A 498 25.77 23.15 7.22
C TYR A 498 25.08 22.67 8.48
N ASP A 499 24.40 23.59 9.13
CA ASP A 499 23.43 23.39 10.20
C ASP A 499 22.04 23.21 9.52
N LEU A 500 21.56 21.97 9.44
CA LEU A 500 20.36 21.61 8.69
C LEU A 500 19.08 21.86 9.49
N ASP A 501 19.12 21.76 10.81
CA ASP A 501 17.93 21.93 11.69
C ASP A 501 17.89 23.30 12.39
N LYS A 502 18.93 24.13 12.18
CA LYS A 502 19.05 25.47 12.76
C LYS A 502 19.08 25.47 14.30
N ASP A 503 19.77 24.49 14.88
CA ASP A 503 20.00 24.43 16.32
C ASP A 503 21.29 25.16 16.76
N GLY A 504 22.10 25.62 15.81
CA GLY A 504 23.37 26.31 16.01
C GLY A 504 24.59 25.39 16.00
N THR A 505 24.39 24.12 15.64
CA THR A 505 25.44 23.09 15.50
C THR A 505 25.53 22.59 14.08
N ASP A 506 26.75 22.48 13.54
CA ASP A 506 26.92 21.92 12.20
C ASP A 506 26.63 20.41 12.16
N ASP A 507 25.77 19.98 11.22
CA ASP A 507 25.34 18.58 11.05
C ASP A 507 26.16 17.83 10.01
N VAL A 508 26.54 18.51 8.93
CA VAL A 508 27.23 17.91 7.80
C VAL A 508 28.26 18.87 7.21
N CYS A 509 29.39 18.32 6.76
CA CYS A 509 30.41 19.02 5.98
C CYS A 509 30.51 18.37 4.58
N PHE A 510 30.25 19.16 3.54
CA PHE A 510 30.55 18.79 2.17
C PHE A 510 31.93 19.32 1.80
N TYR A 511 32.80 18.49 1.24
CA TYR A 511 34.17 18.89 0.89
C TYR A 511 34.61 18.29 -0.45
N VAL A 512 35.70 18.83 -1.01
CA VAL A 512 36.34 18.34 -2.24
C VAL A 512 37.78 18.01 -1.89
N GLY A 513 38.25 16.81 -2.26
CA GLY A 513 39.64 16.37 -2.07
C GLY A 513 39.98 16.09 -0.60
N THR A 514 40.72 16.98 0.07
CA THR A 514 41.19 16.71 1.43
C THR A 514 40.09 16.98 2.47
N LYS A 515 39.74 15.97 3.27
CA LYS A 515 38.79 16.11 4.38
C LYS A 515 39.28 17.20 5.34
N PRO A 516 38.47 18.26 5.60
CA PRO A 516 38.85 19.32 6.54
C PRO A 516 38.90 18.81 7.98
N ALA A 517 39.78 19.44 8.79
CA ALA A 517 39.81 19.22 10.23
C ALA A 517 38.57 19.88 10.88
N GLY A 518 38.00 19.22 11.87
CA GLY A 518 36.82 19.72 12.59
C GLY A 518 36.09 18.62 13.34
N ASN A 519 35.00 18.98 13.99
CA ASN A 519 34.16 18.07 14.78
C ASN A 519 32.71 18.13 14.29
N VAL A 520 32.50 17.81 13.02
CA VAL A 520 31.15 17.69 12.42
C VAL A 520 30.75 16.24 12.42
N PRO A 521 29.47 15.89 12.73
CA PRO A 521 29.02 14.50 12.80
C PRO A 521 29.20 13.70 11.50
N LEU A 522 29.06 14.34 10.34
CA LEU A 522 29.15 13.69 9.02
C LEU A 522 29.98 14.53 8.04
N TYR A 523 30.90 13.87 7.35
CA TYR A 523 31.68 14.43 6.26
C TYR A 523 31.35 13.69 4.98
N LEU A 524 31.03 14.42 3.91
CA LEU A 524 30.68 13.86 2.61
C LEU A 524 31.54 14.49 1.51
N GLU A 525 32.32 13.67 0.81
CA GLU A 525 33.17 14.11 -0.30
C GLU A 525 32.34 14.24 -1.58
N ILE A 526 32.33 15.46 -2.13
CA ILE A 526 31.69 15.76 -3.41
C ILE A 526 32.51 15.13 -4.53
N GLY A 527 31.85 14.40 -5.41
CA GLY A 527 32.47 13.64 -6.50
C GLY A 527 32.68 12.17 -6.19
N GLU A 528 32.93 11.82 -4.93
CA GLU A 528 33.16 10.44 -4.47
C GLU A 528 31.94 9.84 -3.75
N GLN A 529 31.55 10.41 -2.60
CA GLN A 529 30.46 9.92 -1.77
C GLN A 529 29.10 10.50 -2.16
N ILE A 530 29.10 11.68 -2.78
CA ILE A 530 27.93 12.41 -3.20
C ILE A 530 28.22 13.13 -4.52
N ARG A 531 27.25 13.13 -5.44
CA ARG A 531 27.31 13.89 -6.68
C ARG A 531 26.32 15.02 -6.66
N LEU A 532 26.74 16.17 -7.18
CA LEU A 532 25.90 17.36 -7.29
C LEU A 532 25.67 17.72 -8.77
N SER A 533 24.49 18.25 -9.08
CA SER A 533 24.04 18.49 -10.45
C SER A 533 24.90 19.47 -11.24
N ASN A 534 25.62 20.35 -10.55
CA ASN A 534 26.51 21.37 -11.14
C ASN A 534 27.99 21.19 -10.70
N GLY A 535 28.42 19.93 -10.48
CA GLY A 535 29.78 19.63 -10.04
C GLY A 535 29.98 19.83 -8.55
N GLU A 536 30.39 21.02 -8.11
CA GLU A 536 30.62 21.32 -6.68
C GLU A 536 29.39 21.91 -5.97
N SER A 537 28.30 22.18 -6.67
CA SER A 537 27.05 22.72 -6.13
C SER A 537 25.84 22.08 -6.82
N GLY A 538 24.64 22.34 -6.31
CA GLY A 538 23.39 21.90 -6.91
C GLY A 538 22.66 20.84 -6.11
N TYR A 539 21.74 20.13 -6.79
CA TYR A 539 21.00 19.02 -6.15
C TYR A 539 21.88 17.79 -5.97
N ILE A 540 21.67 17.07 -4.88
CA ILE A 540 22.19 15.71 -4.76
C ILE A 540 21.59 14.89 -5.89
N ILE A 541 22.44 14.27 -6.71
CA ILE A 541 22.06 13.29 -7.73
C ILE A 541 22.15 11.91 -7.09
N CYS A 542 21.03 11.21 -7.06
CA CYS A 542 20.96 9.91 -6.41
C CYS A 542 21.30 8.75 -7.34
N HIS A 543 21.21 8.96 -8.66
CA HIS A 543 21.60 7.99 -9.71
C HIS A 543 21.74 8.66 -11.07
#